data_431f45edafb97ac51c3c53b3866e6b0b
#
_entry.id   431f45edafb97ac51c3c53b3866e6b0b
#
_cell.length_a   1.000
_cell.length_b   1.000
_cell.length_c   1.000
_cell.angle_alpha   90.00
_cell.angle_beta   90.00
_cell.angle_gamma   90.00
#
_symmetry.space_group_name_H-M   'P 1'
#
loop_
_entity.id
_entity.type
_entity.pdbx_description
1 polymer ?
#
loop_
_entity_poly.entity_id
_entity_poly.type
_entity_poly.pdbx_seq_one_letter_code
_entity_poly.pdbx_strand_id
1 'polypeptide(L)'
;MLKNETINNLHTRKKQTLVVENSTNWLDNIFYEKDDSKISLLKIMGKPLIVYNIEKLLLQYDIDHIALPTNFSGMSDMIQDNFPFIQIDEILDYDKTNSSDSVKMPINSVVTKPKGADNYTIQKIVYPWDILKIMHNVLNADVTSTSVSNNSSIAESAIVKGPCVIEDGVSVDDFVKIIGPIYIGKNAKIGTGSLVRHSMMGSDTTIGFNCEIARSFFMGDTRVAHLDVVLDSVIGQNCWLGGFVGTTNVLLNKEIIRYKLDGVLVSTALDQLGSVIGYNCAIGAGTVILPGRFVPPNSTVQAGTVFSK
;
A
#
# COMPACT_ATOMS: atom_id res chain seq x y z
N MET A 1 3.47 -4.72 -34.81
CA MET A 1 2.82 -6.04 -34.89
C MET A 1 2.31 -6.55 -33.54
N LEU A 2 2.95 -6.26 -32.41
CA LEU A 2 2.51 -6.76 -31.08
C LEU A 2 1.17 -6.17 -30.56
N LYS A 3 0.71 -5.02 -31.06
CA LYS A 3 -0.58 -4.42 -30.61
C LYS A 3 -1.83 -5.13 -31.15
N ASN A 4 -1.75 -5.81 -32.26
CA ASN A 4 -2.94 -6.45 -32.88
C ASN A 4 -3.22 -7.86 -32.32
N GLU A 5 -2.22 -8.58 -31.82
CA GLU A 5 -2.44 -9.88 -31.20
C GLU A 5 -3.09 -9.78 -29.83
N THR A 6 -2.80 -8.71 -29.06
CA THR A 6 -3.41 -8.48 -27.76
C THR A 6 -4.89 -8.12 -27.87
N ILE A 7 -5.28 -7.37 -28.90
CA ILE A 7 -6.69 -6.97 -29.13
C ILE A 7 -7.51 -8.17 -29.62
N ASN A 8 -6.96 -9.02 -30.49
CA ASN A 8 -7.67 -10.20 -31.00
C ASN A 8 -7.90 -11.30 -29.95
N ASN A 9 -7.04 -11.39 -28.92
CA ASN A 9 -7.22 -12.34 -27.82
C ASN A 9 -8.29 -11.92 -26.81
N LEU A 10 -8.67 -10.64 -26.73
CA LEU A 10 -9.73 -10.16 -25.85
C LEU A 10 -11.14 -10.57 -26.35
N HIS A 11 -11.35 -10.63 -27.66
CA HIS A 11 -12.66 -10.98 -28.24
C HIS A 11 -13.08 -12.45 -28.13
N THR A 12 -12.20 -13.35 -27.68
CA THR A 12 -12.51 -14.77 -27.50
C THR A 12 -12.72 -15.19 -26.03
N ARG A 13 -12.52 -14.25 -25.09
CA ARG A 13 -12.72 -14.54 -23.67
C ARG A 13 -14.22 -14.54 -23.34
N LYS A 14 -14.65 -15.53 -22.53
CA LYS A 14 -16.02 -15.57 -21.99
C LYS A 14 -16.20 -14.41 -21.02
N LYS A 15 -17.28 -13.67 -21.17
CA LYS A 15 -17.67 -12.59 -20.24
C LYS A 15 -17.88 -13.16 -18.85
N GLN A 16 -17.40 -12.44 -17.85
CA GLN A 16 -17.44 -12.86 -16.46
C GLN A 16 -17.95 -11.73 -15.56
N THR A 17 -18.65 -12.10 -14.51
CA THR A 17 -19.05 -11.17 -13.46
C THR A 17 -17.99 -11.16 -12.35
N LEU A 18 -17.49 -9.99 -11.98
CA LEU A 18 -16.69 -9.82 -10.77
C LEU A 18 -17.62 -9.72 -9.56
N VAL A 19 -17.53 -10.65 -8.64
CA VAL A 19 -18.27 -10.65 -7.37
C VAL A 19 -17.33 -10.12 -6.27
N VAL A 20 -17.62 -8.92 -5.76
CA VAL A 20 -16.90 -8.36 -4.62
C VAL A 20 -17.47 -8.97 -3.34
N GLU A 21 -16.63 -9.72 -2.62
CA GLU A 21 -17.06 -10.40 -1.39
C GLU A 21 -16.90 -9.49 -0.16
N ASN A 22 -17.91 -9.46 0.68
CA ASN A 22 -17.86 -8.76 1.96
C ASN A 22 -16.81 -9.44 2.88
N SER A 23 -15.92 -8.66 3.44
CA SER A 23 -15.02 -9.10 4.50
C SER A 23 -14.89 -7.97 5.51
N THR A 24 -14.62 -8.31 6.76
CA THR A 24 -14.41 -7.30 7.80
C THR A 24 -13.25 -6.40 7.39
N ASN A 25 -13.56 -5.14 7.10
CA ASN A 25 -12.55 -4.15 6.69
C ASN A 25 -11.91 -3.50 7.92
N TRP A 26 -11.08 -4.29 8.63
CA TRP A 26 -10.34 -3.80 9.79
C TRP A 26 -9.17 -2.87 9.41
N LEU A 27 -8.73 -2.90 8.15
CA LEU A 27 -7.61 -2.08 7.64
C LEU A 27 -7.89 -0.58 7.78
N ASP A 28 -9.09 -0.15 7.44
CA ASP A 28 -9.45 1.26 7.50
C ASP A 28 -9.49 1.76 8.95
N ASN A 29 -9.79 0.89 9.91
CA ASN A 29 -9.78 1.25 11.32
C ASN A 29 -8.37 1.44 11.92
N ILE A 30 -7.34 0.95 11.24
CA ILE A 30 -5.94 1.06 11.70
C ILE A 30 -5.21 2.19 10.98
N PHE A 31 -5.38 2.33 9.67
CA PHE A 31 -4.51 3.15 8.84
C PHE A 31 -5.11 4.47 8.38
N TYR A 32 -6.43 4.61 8.45
CA TYR A 32 -7.16 5.79 8.02
C TYR A 32 -8.18 6.23 9.06
N GLU A 33 -8.39 7.54 9.17
CA GLU A 33 -9.51 8.08 9.92
C GLU A 33 -10.82 7.63 9.27
N LYS A 34 -11.79 7.19 10.10
CA LYS A 34 -13.08 6.74 9.58
C LYS A 34 -13.73 7.85 8.79
N ASP A 35 -13.98 7.56 7.53
CA ASP A 35 -14.95 8.28 6.71
C ASP A 35 -16.26 7.49 6.77
N ASP A 36 -17.38 8.17 6.96
CA ASP A 36 -18.73 7.56 6.98
C ASP A 36 -19.13 6.97 5.60
N SER A 37 -18.32 7.20 4.57
CA SER A 37 -18.53 6.68 3.21
C SER A 37 -18.41 5.16 3.06
N LYS A 38 -17.92 4.43 4.07
CA LYS A 38 -17.68 2.96 4.05
C LYS A 38 -16.80 2.44 2.91
N ILE A 39 -16.03 3.30 2.28
CA ILE A 39 -15.13 2.99 1.16
C ILE A 39 -13.77 2.62 1.73
N SER A 40 -13.13 1.56 1.19
CA SER A 40 -11.74 1.28 1.53
C SER A 40 -10.83 2.43 1.06
N LEU A 41 -10.19 3.10 2.00
CA LEU A 41 -9.30 4.23 1.75
C LEU A 41 -7.89 3.78 1.35
N LEU A 42 -7.59 2.48 1.47
CA LEU A 42 -6.30 1.93 1.08
C LEU A 42 -6.02 2.21 -0.40
N LYS A 43 -4.91 2.86 -0.67
CA LYS A 43 -4.42 3.14 -2.02
C LYS A 43 -3.18 2.31 -2.32
N ILE A 44 -3.17 1.70 -3.50
CA ILE A 44 -2.02 1.00 -4.07
C ILE A 44 -1.53 1.79 -5.28
N MET A 45 -0.29 2.23 -5.23
CA MET A 45 0.29 3.12 -6.27
C MET A 45 -0.61 4.33 -6.57
N GLY A 46 -1.11 4.99 -5.52
CA GLY A 46 -1.95 6.17 -5.63
C GLY A 46 -3.41 5.93 -6.04
N LYS A 47 -3.78 4.71 -6.41
CA LYS A 47 -5.15 4.35 -6.84
C LYS A 47 -5.93 3.72 -5.69
N PRO A 48 -7.23 4.03 -5.53
CA PRO A 48 -8.08 3.29 -4.61
C PRO A 48 -7.97 1.78 -4.86
N LEU A 49 -7.98 0.99 -3.79
CA LEU A 49 -7.74 -0.46 -3.85
C LEU A 49 -8.66 -1.16 -4.86
N ILE A 50 -9.95 -0.82 -4.86
CA ILE A 50 -10.93 -1.43 -5.77
C ILE A 50 -10.60 -1.12 -7.23
N VAL A 51 -10.23 0.13 -7.55
CA VAL A 51 -9.87 0.56 -8.90
C VAL A 51 -8.60 -0.17 -9.37
N TYR A 52 -7.57 -0.21 -8.52
CA TYR A 52 -6.34 -0.95 -8.81
C TYR A 52 -6.62 -2.42 -9.12
N ASN A 53 -7.44 -3.08 -8.30
CA ASN A 53 -7.77 -4.50 -8.47
C ASN A 53 -8.54 -4.77 -9.77
N ILE A 54 -9.55 -3.95 -10.09
CA ILE A 54 -10.32 -4.10 -11.33
C ILE A 54 -9.41 -3.94 -12.55
N GLU A 55 -8.53 -2.93 -12.59
CA GLU A 55 -7.55 -2.76 -13.67
C GLU A 55 -6.72 -4.03 -13.90
N LYS A 56 -6.26 -4.67 -12.81
CA LYS A 56 -5.45 -5.90 -12.93
C LYS A 56 -6.26 -7.10 -13.41
N LEU A 57 -7.49 -7.23 -12.92
CA LEU A 57 -8.37 -8.32 -13.35
C LEU A 57 -8.78 -8.19 -14.81
N LEU A 58 -9.01 -6.97 -15.31
CA LEU A 58 -9.30 -6.71 -16.73
C LEU A 58 -8.15 -7.12 -17.68
N LEU A 59 -6.92 -7.23 -17.20
CA LEU A 59 -5.81 -7.76 -17.99
C LEU A 59 -5.94 -9.28 -18.21
N GLN A 60 -6.66 -9.98 -17.34
CA GLN A 60 -6.78 -11.44 -17.34
C GLN A 60 -8.17 -11.93 -17.72
N TYR A 61 -9.22 -11.18 -17.37
CA TYR A 61 -10.63 -11.54 -17.53
C TYR A 61 -11.37 -10.51 -18.37
N ASP A 62 -12.42 -10.95 -19.06
CA ASP A 62 -13.36 -10.06 -19.76
C ASP A 62 -14.54 -9.76 -18.80
N ILE A 63 -14.36 -8.73 -17.95
CA ILE A 63 -15.33 -8.33 -16.94
C ILE A 63 -16.19 -7.20 -17.50
N ASP A 64 -17.48 -7.42 -17.63
CA ASP A 64 -18.49 -6.43 -18.03
C ASP A 64 -19.52 -6.11 -16.93
N HIS A 65 -19.57 -6.92 -15.85
CA HIS A 65 -20.44 -6.74 -14.72
C HIS A 65 -19.69 -6.87 -13.40
N ILE A 66 -20.07 -6.05 -12.42
CA ILE A 66 -19.59 -6.14 -11.04
C ILE A 66 -20.80 -6.27 -10.10
N ALA A 67 -20.85 -7.36 -9.36
CA ALA A 67 -21.78 -7.56 -8.26
C ALA A 67 -21.16 -6.99 -6.98
N LEU A 68 -21.71 -5.86 -6.50
CA LEU A 68 -21.20 -5.11 -5.35
C LEU A 68 -22.20 -5.21 -4.19
N PRO A 69 -21.77 -5.62 -2.98
CA PRO A 69 -22.63 -5.59 -1.81
C PRO A 69 -23.15 -4.20 -1.50
N THR A 70 -24.43 -4.07 -1.12
CA THR A 70 -25.10 -2.78 -0.85
C THR A 70 -24.41 -1.94 0.23
N ASN A 71 -23.70 -2.57 1.17
CA ASN A 71 -22.91 -1.86 2.17
C ASN A 71 -21.65 -1.17 1.59
N PHE A 72 -21.35 -1.39 0.31
CA PHE A 72 -20.26 -0.72 -0.44
C PHE A 72 -20.79 0.17 -1.57
N SER A 73 -22.05 0.61 -1.50
CA SER A 73 -22.68 1.44 -2.53
C SER A 73 -21.87 2.71 -2.87
N GLY A 74 -21.18 3.32 -1.90
CA GLY A 74 -20.29 4.45 -2.14
C GLY A 74 -19.10 4.16 -3.07
N MET A 75 -18.80 2.90 -3.39
CA MET A 75 -17.80 2.52 -4.40
C MET A 75 -18.34 2.54 -5.82
N SER A 76 -19.67 2.50 -6.00
CA SER A 76 -20.31 2.43 -7.32
C SER A 76 -19.90 3.60 -8.19
N ASP A 77 -20.00 4.83 -7.68
CA ASP A 77 -19.62 6.03 -8.42
C ASP A 77 -18.12 5.99 -8.79
N MET A 78 -17.28 5.62 -7.84
CA MET A 78 -15.82 5.51 -8.07
C MET A 78 -15.49 4.48 -9.15
N ILE A 79 -16.17 3.33 -9.15
CA ILE A 79 -15.99 2.30 -10.18
C ILE A 79 -16.50 2.82 -11.51
N GLN A 80 -17.68 3.43 -11.54
CA GLN A 80 -18.30 3.94 -12.76
C GLN A 80 -17.48 5.06 -13.41
N ASP A 81 -16.89 5.96 -12.62
CA ASP A 81 -16.01 7.04 -13.11
C ASP A 81 -14.74 6.50 -13.78
N ASN A 82 -14.19 5.39 -13.29
CA ASN A 82 -12.98 4.78 -13.83
C ASN A 82 -13.26 3.75 -14.93
N PHE A 83 -14.43 3.10 -14.92
CA PHE A 83 -14.81 2.03 -15.82
C PHE A 83 -16.26 2.20 -16.31
N PRO A 84 -16.55 3.23 -17.12
CA PRO A 84 -17.92 3.56 -17.57
C PRO A 84 -18.58 2.45 -18.40
N PHE A 85 -17.82 1.48 -18.90
CA PHE A 85 -18.30 0.34 -19.68
C PHE A 85 -18.71 -0.87 -18.82
N ILE A 86 -18.46 -0.84 -17.50
CA ILE A 86 -18.83 -1.92 -16.58
C ILE A 86 -20.20 -1.62 -15.97
N GLN A 87 -21.09 -2.60 -15.99
CA GLN A 87 -22.38 -2.52 -15.28
C GLN A 87 -22.18 -2.93 -13.82
N ILE A 88 -22.83 -2.22 -12.91
CA ILE A 88 -22.74 -2.48 -11.48
C ILE A 88 -24.12 -2.92 -10.99
N ASP A 89 -24.18 -4.12 -10.42
CA ASP A 89 -25.36 -4.67 -9.77
C ASP A 89 -25.14 -4.65 -8.25
N GLU A 90 -25.97 -3.89 -7.52
CA GLU A 90 -25.98 -3.94 -6.06
C GLU A 90 -26.70 -5.18 -5.57
N ILE A 91 -26.03 -5.99 -4.74
CA ILE A 91 -26.56 -7.25 -4.22
C ILE A 91 -26.73 -7.22 -2.71
N LEU A 92 -27.87 -7.71 -2.22
CA LEU A 92 -28.17 -7.84 -0.79
C LEU A 92 -27.62 -9.13 -0.19
N ASP A 93 -27.47 -10.19 -1.00
CA ASP A 93 -27.13 -11.52 -0.52
C ASP A 93 -26.19 -12.27 -1.48
N TYR A 94 -25.08 -12.80 -0.93
CA TYR A 94 -24.00 -13.47 -1.65
C TYR A 94 -24.37 -14.79 -2.29
N ASP A 95 -25.29 -15.53 -1.67
CA ASP A 95 -25.56 -16.93 -2.04
C ASP A 95 -26.25 -17.08 -3.40
N LYS A 96 -26.79 -15.99 -3.95
CA LYS A 96 -27.51 -16.01 -5.23
C LYS A 96 -26.63 -15.78 -6.47
N THR A 97 -25.37 -15.41 -6.30
CA THR A 97 -24.44 -15.05 -7.41
C THR A 97 -23.44 -16.17 -7.75
N ASN A 98 -23.66 -17.39 -7.30
CA ASN A 98 -22.80 -18.53 -7.62
C ASN A 98 -23.01 -19.01 -9.07
N SER A 99 -22.59 -18.20 -10.05
CA SER A 99 -22.46 -18.66 -11.44
C SER A 99 -21.06 -19.27 -11.66
N SER A 100 -20.97 -20.30 -12.48
CA SER A 100 -19.69 -20.89 -12.92
C SER A 100 -18.77 -19.89 -13.63
N ASP A 101 -19.29 -18.70 -13.95
CA ASP A 101 -18.67 -17.67 -14.77
C ASP A 101 -18.37 -16.40 -13.95
N SER A 102 -18.12 -16.54 -12.65
CA SER A 102 -17.79 -15.40 -11.78
C SER A 102 -16.37 -15.47 -11.24
N VAL A 103 -15.73 -14.28 -11.14
CA VAL A 103 -14.48 -14.08 -10.41
C VAL A 103 -14.83 -13.53 -9.02
N LYS A 104 -14.45 -14.22 -7.97
CA LYS A 104 -14.70 -13.79 -6.59
C LYS A 104 -13.51 -13.04 -6.03
N MET A 105 -13.74 -11.86 -5.45
CA MET A 105 -12.70 -11.03 -4.87
C MET A 105 -13.12 -10.47 -3.51
N PRO A 106 -12.50 -10.90 -2.41
CA PRO A 106 -12.68 -10.24 -1.11
C PRO A 106 -12.28 -8.77 -1.15
N ILE A 107 -13.06 -7.88 -0.52
CA ILE A 107 -12.81 -6.44 -0.53
C ILE A 107 -11.43 -6.08 0.04
N ASN A 108 -10.94 -6.84 1.02
CA ASN A 108 -9.62 -6.68 1.63
C ASN A 108 -8.56 -7.54 0.94
N SER A 109 -8.54 -7.57 -0.37
CA SER A 109 -7.53 -8.29 -1.15
C SER A 109 -6.86 -7.37 -2.16
N VAL A 110 -5.68 -7.78 -2.62
CA VAL A 110 -4.94 -7.10 -3.69
C VAL A 110 -4.67 -8.09 -4.81
N VAL A 111 -4.93 -7.66 -6.03
CA VAL A 111 -4.62 -8.42 -7.23
C VAL A 111 -3.16 -8.17 -7.60
N THR A 112 -2.33 -9.17 -7.46
CA THR A 112 -0.90 -9.08 -7.73
C THR A 112 -0.43 -10.16 -8.68
N LYS A 113 0.69 -9.92 -9.33
CA LYS A 113 1.37 -10.94 -10.14
C LYS A 113 2.65 -11.37 -9.40
N PRO A 114 2.67 -12.55 -8.76
CA PRO A 114 3.87 -13.04 -8.09
C PRO A 114 5.05 -13.15 -9.06
N LYS A 115 6.26 -12.96 -8.56
CA LYS A 115 7.48 -13.04 -9.38
C LYS A 115 7.58 -14.40 -10.07
N GLY A 116 7.70 -14.39 -11.39
CA GLY A 116 7.78 -15.60 -12.21
C GLY A 116 6.43 -16.28 -12.51
N ALA A 117 5.31 -15.72 -12.07
CA ALA A 117 3.98 -16.22 -12.43
C ALA A 117 3.50 -15.61 -13.75
N ASP A 118 2.74 -16.39 -14.53
CA ASP A 118 2.11 -15.92 -15.76
C ASP A 118 0.82 -15.13 -15.50
N ASN A 119 0.10 -15.48 -14.44
CA ASN A 119 -1.21 -14.95 -14.12
C ASN A 119 -1.22 -14.07 -12.86
N TYR A 120 -2.17 -13.15 -12.80
CA TYR A 120 -2.51 -12.41 -11.59
C TYR A 120 -3.22 -13.33 -10.61
N THR A 121 -3.00 -13.09 -9.31
CA THR A 121 -3.62 -13.79 -8.21
C THR A 121 -4.24 -12.80 -7.24
N ILE A 122 -5.35 -13.20 -6.60
CA ILE A 122 -6.00 -12.42 -5.56
C ILE A 122 -5.36 -12.80 -4.23
N GLN A 123 -4.65 -11.86 -3.61
CA GLN A 123 -3.98 -12.05 -2.33
C GLN A 123 -4.76 -11.34 -1.23
N LYS A 124 -5.33 -12.09 -0.30
CA LYS A 124 -6.06 -11.54 0.84
C LYS A 124 -5.11 -10.89 1.84
N ILE A 125 -5.51 -9.73 2.37
CA ILE A 125 -4.85 -9.07 3.50
C ILE A 125 -5.52 -9.59 4.77
N VAL A 126 -4.79 -10.38 5.55
CA VAL A 126 -5.28 -10.97 6.81
C VAL A 126 -4.73 -10.21 8.01
N TYR A 127 -3.47 -9.79 7.92
CA TYR A 127 -2.76 -9.08 8.96
C TYR A 127 -2.18 -7.76 8.46
N PRO A 128 -1.94 -6.76 9.33
CA PRO A 128 -1.38 -5.47 8.93
C PRO A 128 -0.04 -5.58 8.18
N TRP A 129 0.81 -6.52 8.56
CA TRP A 129 2.11 -6.74 7.92
C TRP A 129 2.03 -7.44 6.56
N ASP A 130 0.90 -8.04 6.18
CA ASP A 130 0.72 -8.60 4.83
C ASP A 130 0.86 -7.52 3.75
N ILE A 131 0.57 -6.26 4.11
CA ILE A 131 0.75 -5.10 3.24
C ILE A 131 2.19 -4.99 2.73
N LEU A 132 3.19 -5.34 3.53
CA LEU A 132 4.60 -5.27 3.12
C LEU A 132 4.91 -6.30 2.02
N LYS A 133 4.43 -7.54 2.19
CA LYS A 133 4.58 -8.58 1.16
C LYS A 133 3.85 -8.21 -0.12
N ILE A 134 2.65 -7.68 0.01
CA ILE A 134 1.83 -7.21 -1.12
C ILE A 134 2.54 -6.06 -1.82
N MET A 135 3.02 -5.06 -1.09
CA MET A 135 3.81 -3.96 -1.63
C MET A 135 4.99 -4.47 -2.46
N HIS A 136 5.77 -5.41 -1.94
CA HIS A 136 6.88 -5.99 -2.69
C HIS A 136 6.43 -6.67 -3.97
N ASN A 137 5.34 -7.43 -3.93
CA ASN A 137 4.80 -8.09 -5.12
C ASN A 137 4.34 -7.06 -6.17
N VAL A 138 3.61 -6.03 -5.74
CA VAL A 138 3.14 -4.94 -6.61
C VAL A 138 4.32 -4.18 -7.22
N LEU A 139 5.28 -3.75 -6.41
CA LEU A 139 6.45 -3.01 -6.89
C LEU A 139 7.25 -3.82 -7.91
N ASN A 140 7.46 -5.11 -7.67
CA ASN A 140 8.20 -5.97 -8.60
C ASN A 140 7.43 -6.27 -9.89
N ALA A 141 6.09 -6.31 -9.85
CA ALA A 141 5.26 -6.60 -11.01
C ALA A 141 4.99 -5.35 -11.86
N ASP A 142 4.73 -4.21 -11.22
CA ASP A 142 4.20 -3.00 -11.88
C ASP A 142 5.25 -1.91 -12.10
N VAL A 143 6.30 -1.87 -11.26
CA VAL A 143 7.38 -0.89 -11.39
C VAL A 143 8.58 -1.56 -12.07
N THR A 144 8.50 -1.72 -13.39
CA THR A 144 9.53 -2.40 -14.21
C THR A 144 10.45 -1.45 -14.96
N SER A 145 10.08 -0.17 -15.04
CA SER A 145 10.85 0.91 -15.66
C SER A 145 10.76 2.17 -14.83
N THR A 146 11.64 3.12 -15.13
CA THR A 146 11.61 4.43 -14.49
C THR A 146 10.62 5.35 -15.20
N SER A 147 9.68 5.90 -14.45
CA SER A 147 8.70 6.90 -14.88
C SER A 147 8.76 8.07 -13.90
N VAL A 148 9.11 9.24 -14.38
CA VAL A 148 9.22 10.47 -13.60
C VAL A 148 8.31 11.52 -14.21
N SER A 149 7.41 12.09 -13.40
CA SER A 149 6.54 13.17 -13.87
C SER A 149 7.33 14.41 -14.25
N ASN A 150 6.91 15.07 -15.33
CA ASN A 150 7.49 16.35 -15.75
C ASN A 150 7.23 17.49 -14.74
N ASN A 151 6.25 17.31 -13.84
CA ASN A 151 5.92 18.27 -12.78
C ASN A 151 6.67 17.97 -11.46
N SER A 152 7.62 17.05 -11.46
CA SER A 152 8.49 16.76 -10.31
C SER A 152 9.82 17.51 -10.41
N SER A 153 10.44 17.76 -9.26
CA SER A 153 11.76 18.40 -9.15
C SER A 153 12.74 17.42 -8.51
N ILE A 154 13.82 17.08 -9.21
CA ILE A 154 14.87 16.20 -8.71
C ILE A 154 16.18 16.95 -8.81
N ALA A 155 16.88 17.14 -7.68
CA ALA A 155 18.19 17.80 -7.65
C ALA A 155 19.21 17.03 -8.50
N GLU A 156 20.12 17.75 -9.16
CA GLU A 156 21.16 17.13 -10.02
C GLU A 156 22.09 16.19 -9.24
N SER A 157 22.30 16.48 -7.96
CA SER A 157 23.12 15.65 -7.06
C SER A 157 22.41 14.42 -6.53
N ALA A 158 21.09 14.27 -6.77
CA ALA A 158 20.34 13.09 -6.36
C ALA A 158 20.66 11.88 -7.24
N ILE A 159 20.68 10.70 -6.63
CA ILE A 159 20.99 9.45 -7.32
C ILE A 159 19.74 8.58 -7.36
N VAL A 160 19.20 8.32 -8.54
CA VAL A 160 18.08 7.38 -8.74
C VAL A 160 18.60 6.12 -9.40
N LYS A 161 18.47 4.96 -8.72
CA LYS A 161 18.88 3.64 -9.21
C LYS A 161 17.73 2.64 -9.23
N GLY A 162 17.59 1.95 -10.35
CA GLY A 162 16.54 0.96 -10.56
C GLY A 162 15.20 1.59 -10.94
N PRO A 163 14.20 0.75 -11.23
CA PRO A 163 12.92 1.24 -11.68
C PRO A 163 12.20 2.02 -10.59
N CYS A 164 11.59 3.14 -10.95
CA CYS A 164 10.82 3.95 -10.03
C CYS A 164 9.63 4.61 -10.72
N VAL A 165 8.57 4.86 -9.96
CA VAL A 165 7.46 5.75 -10.35
C VAL A 165 7.51 6.95 -9.42
N ILE A 166 7.70 8.15 -10.00
CA ILE A 166 7.72 9.43 -9.30
C ILE A 166 6.59 10.29 -9.87
N GLU A 167 5.59 10.54 -9.03
CA GLU A 167 4.35 11.23 -9.40
C GLU A 167 4.50 12.74 -9.44
N ASP A 168 3.42 13.43 -9.85
CA ASP A 168 3.35 14.88 -9.94
C ASP A 168 3.66 15.60 -8.61
N GLY A 169 4.36 16.71 -8.68
CA GLY A 169 4.65 17.56 -7.53
C GLY A 169 5.68 17.01 -6.55
N VAL A 170 6.30 15.88 -6.86
CA VAL A 170 7.36 15.31 -6.01
C VAL A 170 8.59 16.20 -6.05
N SER A 171 9.19 16.44 -4.87
CA SER A 171 10.47 17.17 -4.70
C SER A 171 11.51 16.25 -4.09
N VAL A 172 12.66 16.13 -4.73
CA VAL A 172 13.82 15.34 -4.26
C VAL A 172 15.02 16.27 -4.15
N ASP A 173 15.50 16.44 -2.92
CA ASP A 173 16.59 17.37 -2.59
C ASP A 173 17.97 16.80 -2.92
N ASP A 174 19.00 17.61 -2.64
CA ASP A 174 20.40 17.28 -2.87
C ASP A 174 20.86 16.02 -2.13
N PHE A 175 21.72 15.25 -2.76
CA PHE A 175 22.38 14.05 -2.21
C PHE A 175 21.41 12.94 -1.76
N VAL A 176 20.15 13.01 -2.14
CA VAL A 176 19.19 11.91 -1.92
C VAL A 176 19.59 10.71 -2.77
N LYS A 177 19.47 9.51 -2.19
CA LYS A 177 19.60 8.26 -2.93
C LYS A 177 18.30 7.47 -2.92
N ILE A 178 17.75 7.26 -4.11
CA ILE A 178 16.55 6.42 -4.34
C ILE A 178 16.97 5.10 -4.96
N ILE A 179 16.47 3.98 -4.43
CA ILE A 179 16.74 2.64 -4.97
C ILE A 179 15.42 1.92 -5.19
N GLY A 180 15.11 1.61 -6.45
CA GLY A 180 13.90 0.88 -6.85
C GLY A 180 14.00 -0.65 -6.73
N PRO A 181 12.87 -1.36 -6.95
CA PRO A 181 11.60 -0.79 -7.35
C PRO A 181 10.95 0.04 -6.24
N ILE A 182 10.41 1.22 -6.58
CA ILE A 182 9.83 2.15 -5.62
C ILE A 182 8.70 2.96 -6.27
N TYR A 183 7.68 3.29 -5.47
CA TYR A 183 6.64 4.25 -5.83
C TYR A 183 6.66 5.45 -4.88
N ILE A 184 6.67 6.66 -5.45
CA ILE A 184 6.64 7.92 -4.73
C ILE A 184 5.43 8.71 -5.20
N GLY A 185 4.44 8.83 -4.32
CA GLY A 185 3.14 9.44 -4.60
C GLY A 185 3.20 10.96 -4.72
N LYS A 186 2.11 11.53 -5.23
CA LYS A 186 1.97 12.97 -5.53
C LYS A 186 2.38 13.85 -4.35
N ASN A 187 3.04 14.97 -4.66
CA ASN A 187 3.46 16.00 -3.71
C ASN A 187 4.41 15.51 -2.61
N ALA A 188 4.94 14.30 -2.69
CA ALA A 188 5.88 13.80 -1.69
C ALA A 188 7.20 14.61 -1.74
N LYS A 189 7.83 14.74 -0.59
CA LYS A 189 9.11 15.47 -0.44
C LYS A 189 10.15 14.58 0.20
N ILE A 190 11.35 14.55 -0.38
CA ILE A 190 12.46 13.76 0.16
C ILE A 190 13.64 14.72 0.39
N GLY A 191 13.94 14.95 1.67
CA GLY A 191 14.94 15.90 2.11
C GLY A 191 16.37 15.40 1.94
N THR A 192 17.26 16.36 1.89
CA THR A 192 18.70 16.21 1.63
C THR A 192 19.35 15.04 2.34
N GLY A 193 20.17 14.27 1.62
CA GLY A 193 21.00 13.18 2.15
C GLY A 193 20.25 11.90 2.52
N SER A 194 18.93 11.84 2.32
CA SER A 194 18.14 10.67 2.69
C SER A 194 18.30 9.49 1.72
N LEU A 195 18.21 8.28 2.26
CA LEU A 195 18.19 7.03 1.51
C LEU A 195 16.79 6.44 1.53
N VAL A 196 16.16 6.31 0.37
CA VAL A 196 14.81 5.70 0.23
C VAL A 196 14.88 4.52 -0.73
N ARG A 197 14.42 3.35 -0.29
CA ARG A 197 14.56 2.13 -1.11
C ARG A 197 13.41 1.14 -0.93
N HIS A 198 12.98 0.53 -2.04
CA HIS A 198 12.02 -0.59 -2.08
C HIS A 198 10.74 -0.34 -1.27
N SER A 199 10.22 0.89 -1.33
CA SER A 199 9.12 1.36 -0.49
C SER A 199 7.97 1.89 -1.36
N MET A 200 6.80 1.99 -0.77
CA MET A 200 5.65 2.67 -1.38
C MET A 200 5.26 3.86 -0.51
N MET A 201 5.37 5.05 -1.06
CA MET A 201 5.06 6.29 -0.35
C MET A 201 3.76 6.86 -0.90
N GLY A 202 2.74 6.98 -0.07
CA GLY A 202 1.49 7.66 -0.41
C GLY A 202 1.69 9.15 -0.63
N SER A 203 0.67 9.82 -1.18
CA SER A 203 0.71 11.25 -1.48
C SER A 203 1.00 12.09 -0.24
N ASP A 204 1.60 13.27 -0.44
CA ASP A 204 1.85 14.26 0.61
C ASP A 204 2.76 13.78 1.76
N THR A 205 3.51 12.68 1.53
CA THR A 205 4.49 12.16 2.49
C THR A 205 5.76 13.01 2.43
N THR A 206 6.23 13.47 3.58
CA THR A 206 7.49 14.24 3.70
C THR A 206 8.51 13.41 4.47
N ILE A 207 9.65 13.16 3.86
CA ILE A 207 10.86 12.61 4.50
C ILE A 207 11.85 13.75 4.66
N GLY A 208 12.28 14.01 5.87
CA GLY A 208 13.21 15.08 6.17
C GLY A 208 14.67 14.74 5.87
N PHE A 209 15.57 15.43 6.55
CA PHE A 209 17.01 15.38 6.33
C PHE A 209 17.65 14.09 6.87
N ASN A 210 18.52 13.45 6.08
CA ASN A 210 19.34 12.30 6.47
C ASN A 210 18.53 11.12 7.09
N CYS A 211 17.38 10.80 6.53
CA CYS A 211 16.59 9.66 6.94
C CYS A 211 16.94 8.40 6.12
N GLU A 212 16.75 7.21 6.70
CA GLU A 212 16.72 5.95 5.98
C GLU A 212 15.31 5.37 5.99
N ILE A 213 14.71 5.22 4.80
CA ILE A 213 13.43 4.57 4.59
C ILE A 213 13.65 3.32 3.74
N ALA A 214 13.32 2.15 4.27
CA ALA A 214 13.51 0.93 3.53
C ALA A 214 12.36 -0.07 3.71
N ARG A 215 11.89 -0.64 2.59
CA ARG A 215 10.87 -1.69 2.56
C ARG A 215 9.63 -1.36 3.39
N SER A 216 9.22 -0.08 3.35
CA SER A 216 8.15 0.45 4.18
C SER A 216 7.01 1.00 3.34
N PHE A 217 5.80 0.88 3.85
CA PHE A 217 4.58 1.36 3.22
C PHE A 217 4.02 2.55 4.01
N PHE A 218 3.85 3.69 3.34
CA PHE A 218 3.23 4.89 3.90
C PHE A 218 1.89 5.14 3.22
N MET A 219 0.84 5.32 4.02
CA MET A 219 -0.52 5.57 3.51
C MET A 219 -0.72 6.98 2.95
N GLY A 220 0.16 7.93 3.29
CA GLY A 220 0.13 9.32 2.86
C GLY A 220 -0.01 10.32 4.01
N ASP A 221 0.05 11.62 3.70
CA ASP A 221 -0.07 12.74 4.66
C ASP A 221 0.84 12.60 5.90
N THR A 222 1.98 11.94 5.75
CA THR A 222 2.87 11.60 6.85
C THR A 222 4.14 12.43 6.81
N ARG A 223 4.61 12.85 7.97
CA ARG A 223 5.86 13.60 8.13
C ARG A 223 6.85 12.80 8.97
N VAL A 224 7.99 12.49 8.37
CA VAL A 224 9.18 11.93 9.02
C VAL A 224 10.19 13.06 9.15
N ALA A 225 10.64 13.37 10.39
CA ALA A 225 11.42 14.58 10.61
C ALA A 225 12.89 14.44 10.12
N HIS A 226 13.82 14.18 11.00
CA HIS A 226 15.25 14.19 10.64
C HIS A 226 15.99 13.05 11.32
N LEU A 227 16.93 12.43 10.59
CA LEU A 227 17.79 11.38 11.14
C LEU A 227 17.00 10.16 11.61
N ASP A 228 15.86 9.92 10.98
CA ASP A 228 14.98 8.81 11.29
C ASP A 228 15.36 7.57 10.49
N VAL A 229 15.08 6.39 11.08
CA VAL A 229 15.29 5.09 10.44
C VAL A 229 13.98 4.32 10.45
N VAL A 230 13.31 4.18 9.29
CA VAL A 230 12.05 3.47 9.15
C VAL A 230 12.23 2.26 8.25
N LEU A 231 12.26 1.09 8.86
CA LEU A 231 12.54 -0.18 8.19
C LEU A 231 11.37 -1.15 8.32
N ASP A 232 11.02 -1.84 7.22
CA ASP A 232 10.03 -2.93 7.17
C ASP A 232 8.73 -2.60 7.95
N SER A 233 8.21 -1.37 7.76
CA SER A 233 7.13 -0.82 8.56
C SER A 233 5.93 -0.42 7.73
N VAL A 234 4.74 -0.45 8.34
CA VAL A 234 3.50 0.07 7.76
C VAL A 234 3.08 1.29 8.57
N ILE A 235 3.00 2.44 7.91
CA ILE A 235 2.70 3.73 8.54
C ILE A 235 1.35 4.23 8.02
N GLY A 236 0.42 4.43 8.94
CA GLY A 236 -0.90 4.97 8.65
C GLY A 236 -0.88 6.40 8.15
N GLN A 237 -2.04 6.87 7.72
CA GLN A 237 -2.21 8.23 7.23
C GLN A 237 -2.04 9.27 8.36
N ASN A 238 -1.63 10.49 8.00
CA ASN A 238 -1.54 11.64 8.90
C ASN A 238 -0.69 11.38 10.17
N CYS A 239 0.45 10.70 10.01
CA CYS A 239 1.39 10.46 11.10
C CYS A 239 2.51 11.50 11.13
N TRP A 240 3.02 11.78 12.32
CA TRP A 240 4.19 12.60 12.54
C TRP A 240 5.23 11.83 13.36
N LEU A 241 6.42 11.64 12.78
CA LEU A 241 7.57 11.05 13.43
C LEU A 241 8.59 12.17 13.71
N GLY A 242 8.89 12.43 14.98
CA GLY A 242 9.89 13.42 15.41
C GLY A 242 11.29 12.93 15.12
N GLY A 243 12.28 13.83 15.16
CA GLY A 243 13.64 13.47 14.79
C GLY A 243 14.24 12.33 15.64
N PHE A 244 15.14 11.54 15.04
CA PHE A 244 15.77 10.37 15.65
C PHE A 244 14.81 9.24 16.03
N VAL A 245 13.67 9.14 15.39
CA VAL A 245 12.77 7.99 15.56
C VAL A 245 13.33 6.79 14.79
N GLY A 246 13.36 5.63 15.44
CA GLY A 246 13.78 4.37 14.84
C GLY A 246 12.73 3.28 14.96
N THR A 247 12.35 2.65 13.82
CA THR A 247 11.61 1.38 13.83
C THR A 247 12.63 0.25 13.66
N THR A 248 13.00 -0.42 14.75
CA THR A 248 13.87 -1.58 14.67
C THR A 248 13.13 -2.77 14.10
N ASN A 249 13.78 -3.56 13.25
CA ASN A 249 13.10 -4.59 12.45
C ASN A 249 13.59 -6.03 12.69
N VAL A 250 14.61 -6.23 13.55
CA VAL A 250 15.19 -7.54 13.85
C VAL A 250 15.28 -7.71 15.36
N LEU A 251 14.87 -8.87 15.87
CA LEU A 251 15.08 -9.24 17.27
C LEU A 251 16.56 -9.63 17.50
N LEU A 252 17.13 -9.26 18.65
CA LEU A 252 18.53 -9.54 18.98
C LEU A 252 18.85 -11.06 19.00
N ASN A 253 17.88 -11.88 19.35
CA ASN A 253 17.99 -13.33 19.32
C ASN A 253 17.70 -13.96 17.95
N LYS A 254 17.37 -13.12 16.93
CA LYS A 254 17.07 -13.53 15.55
C LYS A 254 15.89 -14.51 15.43
N GLU A 255 14.99 -14.52 16.41
CA GLU A 255 13.77 -15.33 16.35
C GLU A 255 12.71 -14.69 15.45
N ILE A 256 11.69 -15.50 15.10
CA ILE A 256 10.50 -15.03 14.39
C ILE A 256 9.76 -14.01 15.26
N ILE A 257 9.44 -12.88 14.67
CA ILE A 257 8.76 -11.80 15.35
C ILE A 257 7.31 -12.23 15.63
N ARG A 258 6.84 -11.92 16.84
CA ARG A 258 5.45 -12.11 17.26
C ARG A 258 4.77 -10.76 17.41
N TYR A 259 3.53 -10.71 16.93
CA TYR A 259 2.68 -9.53 16.98
C TYR A 259 1.54 -9.77 17.97
N LYS A 260 1.20 -8.78 18.78
CA LYS A 260 0.09 -8.87 19.71
C LYS A 260 -1.19 -8.34 19.06
N LEU A 261 -2.10 -9.23 18.73
CA LEU A 261 -3.41 -8.92 18.15
C LEU A 261 -4.48 -9.30 19.19
N ASP A 262 -5.31 -8.34 19.60
CA ASP A 262 -6.39 -8.54 20.57
C ASP A 262 -5.96 -9.29 21.84
N GLY A 263 -4.76 -8.99 22.32
CA GLY A 263 -4.18 -9.62 23.51
C GLY A 263 -3.47 -10.95 23.27
N VAL A 264 -3.62 -11.56 22.09
CA VAL A 264 -3.00 -12.84 21.71
C VAL A 264 -1.72 -12.61 20.91
N LEU A 265 -0.65 -13.35 21.22
CA LEU A 265 0.59 -13.33 20.44
C LEU A 265 0.44 -14.21 19.21
N VAL A 266 0.46 -13.61 18.03
CA VAL A 266 0.41 -14.26 16.74
C VAL A 266 1.81 -14.29 16.13
N SER A 267 2.24 -15.43 15.57
CA SER A 267 3.48 -15.51 14.80
C SER A 267 3.29 -14.77 13.46
N THR A 268 4.21 -13.85 13.15
CA THR A 268 4.19 -13.18 11.84
C THR A 268 4.81 -14.02 10.72
N ALA A 269 5.50 -15.11 11.08
CA ALA A 269 6.37 -15.89 10.20
C ALA A 269 7.51 -15.06 9.56
N LEU A 270 7.81 -13.88 10.11
CA LEU A 270 8.85 -12.95 9.63
C LEU A 270 9.97 -12.84 10.68
N ASP A 271 11.20 -12.86 10.23
CA ASP A 271 12.40 -12.54 11.01
C ASP A 271 12.79 -11.06 10.93
N GLN A 272 12.15 -10.34 9.98
CA GLN A 272 12.27 -8.89 9.80
C GLN A 272 10.88 -8.25 9.70
N LEU A 273 10.54 -7.44 10.69
CA LEU A 273 9.33 -6.62 10.75
C LEU A 273 9.59 -5.45 11.68
N GLY A 274 9.48 -4.25 11.16
CA GLY A 274 9.56 -3.03 11.94
C GLY A 274 8.31 -2.83 12.79
N SER A 275 7.55 -1.82 12.52
CA SER A 275 6.33 -1.51 13.26
C SER A 275 5.13 -1.31 12.35
N VAL A 276 3.95 -1.50 12.95
CA VAL A 276 2.68 -1.06 12.39
C VAL A 276 2.25 0.18 13.17
N ILE A 277 2.16 1.33 12.53
CA ILE A 277 1.72 2.58 13.15
C ILE A 277 0.36 2.94 12.56
N GLY A 278 -0.64 3.07 13.41
CA GLY A 278 -1.99 3.47 13.02
C GLY A 278 -2.05 4.92 12.51
N TYR A 279 -3.21 5.33 11.99
CA TYR A 279 -3.39 6.69 11.50
C TYR A 279 -3.34 7.74 12.64
N ASN A 280 -3.05 8.99 12.29
CA ASN A 280 -3.08 10.15 13.20
C ASN A 280 -2.21 9.96 14.45
N CYS A 281 -1.04 9.31 14.30
CA CYS A 281 -0.10 9.10 15.39
C CYS A 281 0.98 10.17 15.43
N ALA A 282 1.34 10.61 16.65
CA ALA A 282 2.48 11.48 16.89
C ALA A 282 3.54 10.72 17.69
N ILE A 283 4.71 10.52 17.10
CA ILE A 283 5.83 9.82 17.73
C ILE A 283 6.91 10.85 18.11
N GLY A 284 7.14 11.01 19.40
CA GLY A 284 8.10 11.99 19.91
C GLY A 284 9.55 11.66 19.54
N ALA A 285 10.37 12.70 19.46
CA ALA A 285 11.77 12.60 19.06
C ALA A 285 12.57 11.60 19.92
N GLY A 286 13.50 10.88 19.29
CA GLY A 286 14.35 9.90 19.99
C GLY A 286 13.62 8.62 20.41
N THR A 287 12.41 8.39 19.93
CA THR A 287 11.66 7.15 20.21
C THR A 287 12.21 5.98 19.42
N VAL A 288 12.42 4.84 20.08
CA VAL A 288 12.77 3.58 19.46
C VAL A 288 11.58 2.64 19.57
N ILE A 289 11.03 2.21 18.43
CA ILE A 289 9.94 1.24 18.39
C ILE A 289 10.54 -0.15 18.12
N LEU A 290 10.30 -1.11 19.02
CA LEU A 290 10.84 -2.45 18.92
C LEU A 290 10.17 -3.28 17.80
N PRO A 291 10.83 -4.34 17.30
CA PRO A 291 10.33 -5.13 16.17
C PRO A 291 8.93 -5.69 16.40
N GLY A 292 8.06 -5.59 15.40
CA GLY A 292 6.70 -6.11 15.42
C GLY A 292 5.75 -5.40 16.39
N ARG A 293 6.04 -4.17 16.79
CA ARG A 293 5.15 -3.41 17.68
C ARG A 293 4.08 -2.66 16.92
N PHE A 294 2.91 -2.58 17.57
CA PHE A 294 1.76 -1.84 17.07
C PHE A 294 1.52 -0.57 17.88
N VAL A 295 1.55 0.56 17.20
CA VAL A 295 1.12 1.84 17.76
C VAL A 295 -0.33 2.08 17.33
N PRO A 296 -1.30 2.02 18.24
CA PRO A 296 -2.70 2.19 17.89
C PRO A 296 -2.99 3.57 17.26
N PRO A 297 -4.04 3.70 16.43
CA PRO A 297 -4.47 4.97 15.88
C PRO A 297 -4.67 6.05 16.95
N ASN A 298 -4.47 7.32 16.57
CA ASN A 298 -4.61 8.49 17.46
C ASN A 298 -3.67 8.47 18.68
N SER A 299 -2.56 7.72 18.61
CA SER A 299 -1.61 7.63 19.72
C SER A 299 -0.61 8.78 19.70
N THR A 300 -0.29 9.28 20.89
CA THR A 300 0.88 10.14 21.11
C THR A 300 1.91 9.38 21.94
N VAL A 301 3.08 9.14 21.37
CA VAL A 301 4.22 8.50 22.06
C VAL A 301 5.18 9.60 22.49
N GLN A 302 5.50 9.66 23.78
CA GLN A 302 6.41 10.69 24.31
C GLN A 302 7.84 10.53 23.80
N ALA A 303 8.55 11.65 23.66
CA ALA A 303 9.95 11.67 23.23
C ALA A 303 10.83 10.81 24.15
N GLY A 304 11.84 10.18 23.56
CA GLY A 304 12.79 9.32 24.26
C GLY A 304 12.25 7.98 24.74
N THR A 305 11.08 7.56 24.24
CA THR A 305 10.45 6.30 24.62
C THR A 305 11.11 5.11 23.92
N VAL A 306 11.33 4.01 24.66
CA VAL A 306 11.49 2.68 24.06
C VAL A 306 10.11 2.00 24.04
N PHE A 307 9.47 2.01 22.87
CA PHE A 307 8.13 1.45 22.69
C PHE A 307 8.19 -0.07 22.52
N SER A 308 7.74 -0.80 23.52
CA SER A 308 7.84 -2.27 23.62
C SER A 308 6.49 -2.97 23.82
N LYS A 309 5.39 -2.22 23.83
CA LYS A 309 4.04 -2.73 24.11
C LYS A 309 3.37 -3.34 22.89
#